data_238722eec2720b3acaa56fc56d33464f
#
_entry.id   238722eec2720b3acaa56fc56d33464f
#
_cell.length_a   1.000
_cell.length_b   1.000
_cell.length_c   1.000
_cell.angle_alpha   90.00
_cell.angle_beta   90.00
_cell.angle_gamma   90.00
#
_symmetry.space_group_name_H-M   'P 1'
#
loop_
_entity.id
_entity.type
_entity.pdbx_description
1 polymer ?
#
loop_
_entity_poly.entity_id
_entity_poly.type
_entity_poly.pdbx_seq_one_letter_code
_entity_poly.pdbx_strand_id
1 'polypeptide(L)'
;MEKREPALERTTEPKEHYAYLINILLEAHSAGDLPEVEGIIVEPDYGYIANIRYKTGEHRIVYGHDPGLNHGSSEELVKDKGYTKFILRQHGINCPRGDEFLLPWWADTLRSSDRQKYNDFIQDTSQAQGYIDQEMTYPVYVKPSRGSQGVGVTKVHTPDELAETLESFDEERVKVALVEEGLQMPDYRLLVFDGELVNAYERQPLSITGDGLHTIEELVNTRHTQLLEQGRDIHMERQRPLIEKRLGRYGLQLCDIAALDQRIQLLDISNLSAGGTPKDIMDTIHPRWAELAREISSIFNLRVCGVDLACKDISISDSDYSVIEVNATPGAKQFMATGEGEQDRLKRLFIRFFEQPQ
;
A
#
# COMPACT_ATOMS: atom_id res chain seq x y z
N MET A 1 -14.38 19.43 45.66
CA MET A 1 -14.29 19.68 44.22
C MET A 1 -14.61 18.37 43.50
N GLU A 2 -15.88 18.18 43.17
CA GLU A 2 -16.31 17.08 42.31
C GLU A 2 -15.70 17.30 40.92
N LYS A 3 -14.84 16.40 40.51
CA LYS A 3 -14.42 16.34 39.11
C LYS A 3 -15.66 15.91 38.29
N ARG A 4 -16.30 16.88 37.63
CA ARG A 4 -17.19 16.55 36.52
C ARG A 4 -16.38 15.78 35.50
N GLU A 5 -16.63 14.48 35.42
CA GLU A 5 -16.27 13.73 34.20
C GLU A 5 -16.97 14.46 33.04
N PRO A 6 -16.23 14.83 31.97
CA PRO A 6 -16.90 15.36 30.80
C PRO A 6 -17.86 14.26 30.33
N ALA A 7 -19.13 14.60 30.18
CA ALA A 7 -20.08 13.72 29.51
C ALA A 7 -19.55 13.54 28.08
N LEU A 8 -18.88 12.42 27.87
CA LEU A 8 -18.47 11.98 26.53
C LEU A 8 -19.77 11.75 25.75
N GLU A 9 -20.15 12.74 24.95
CA GLU A 9 -21.28 12.59 24.03
C GLU A 9 -21.03 11.36 23.18
N ARG A 10 -21.89 10.37 23.30
CA ARG A 10 -21.90 9.18 22.45
C ARG A 10 -22.24 9.67 21.05
N THR A 11 -21.25 9.73 20.17
CA THR A 11 -21.50 10.02 18.76
C THR A 11 -22.13 8.79 18.14
N THR A 12 -23.36 8.90 17.68
CA THR A 12 -24.12 7.79 17.09
C THR A 12 -24.25 7.92 15.58
N GLU A 13 -23.85 9.04 15.01
CA GLU A 13 -24.03 9.33 13.59
C GLU A 13 -22.69 9.48 12.84
N PRO A 14 -22.59 8.91 11.63
CA PRO A 14 -21.46 9.12 10.74
C PRO A 14 -21.30 10.61 10.38
N LYS A 15 -20.05 11.05 10.16
CA LYS A 15 -19.75 12.41 9.67
C LYS A 15 -18.74 12.31 8.51
N GLU A 16 -18.88 13.21 7.54
CA GLU A 16 -18.07 13.21 6.33
C GLU A 16 -16.54 13.21 6.61
N HIS A 17 -16.10 13.94 7.62
CA HIS A 17 -14.69 14.04 7.99
C HIS A 17 -14.14 12.87 8.83
N TYR A 18 -15.01 11.96 9.28
CA TYR A 18 -14.56 10.79 10.04
C TYR A 18 -13.86 9.76 9.14
N ALA A 19 -12.92 9.01 9.73
CA ALA A 19 -12.29 7.92 9.03
C ALA A 19 -13.34 6.91 8.53
N TYR A 20 -13.18 6.40 7.31
CA TYR A 20 -14.19 5.55 6.66
C TYR A 20 -14.55 4.30 7.48
N LEU A 21 -13.56 3.67 8.15
CA LEU A 21 -13.81 2.52 9.03
C LEU A 21 -14.73 2.91 10.20
N ILE A 22 -14.50 4.07 10.80
CA ILE A 22 -15.32 4.58 11.92
C ILE A 22 -16.75 4.81 11.45
N ASN A 23 -16.95 5.42 10.28
CA ASN A 23 -18.27 5.62 9.70
C ASN A 23 -18.99 4.28 9.43
N ILE A 24 -18.31 3.29 8.88
CA ILE A 24 -18.88 1.95 8.68
C ILE A 24 -19.34 1.34 10.01
N LEU A 25 -18.54 1.47 11.06
CA LEU A 25 -18.90 0.94 12.39
C LEU A 25 -20.08 1.66 13.04
N LEU A 26 -20.17 2.99 12.87
CA LEU A 26 -21.32 3.77 13.33
C LEU A 26 -22.60 3.37 12.59
N GLU A 27 -22.55 3.24 11.25
CA GLU A 27 -23.66 2.76 10.42
C GLU A 27 -24.11 1.36 10.87
N ALA A 28 -23.17 0.42 10.99
CA ALA A 28 -23.45 -0.95 11.38
C ALA A 28 -24.03 -1.05 12.80
N HIS A 29 -23.50 -0.28 13.75
CA HIS A 29 -24.04 -0.24 15.11
C HIS A 29 -25.47 0.31 15.14
N SER A 30 -25.73 1.36 14.40
CA SER A 30 -27.08 1.95 14.28
C SER A 30 -28.08 1.02 13.60
N ALA A 31 -27.61 0.20 12.65
CA ALA A 31 -28.42 -0.82 11.96
C ALA A 31 -28.67 -2.09 12.81
N GLY A 32 -27.93 -2.26 13.93
CA GLY A 32 -28.00 -3.44 14.77
C GLY A 32 -27.13 -4.60 14.33
N ASP A 33 -26.23 -4.40 13.35
CA ASP A 33 -25.33 -5.43 12.81
C ASP A 33 -24.15 -5.76 13.74
N LEU A 34 -23.97 -4.97 14.82
CA LEU A 34 -22.97 -5.18 15.86
C LEU A 34 -23.63 -5.41 17.23
N PRO A 35 -24.35 -6.52 17.44
CA PRO A 35 -25.18 -6.73 18.62
C PRO A 35 -24.38 -6.81 19.92
N GLU A 36 -23.10 -7.17 19.89
CA GLU A 36 -22.24 -7.23 21.07
C GLU A 36 -21.57 -5.91 21.43
N VAL A 37 -21.66 -4.89 20.56
CA VAL A 37 -21.15 -3.54 20.83
C VAL A 37 -22.16 -2.77 21.66
N GLU A 38 -21.75 -2.29 22.84
CA GLU A 38 -22.56 -1.43 23.73
C GLU A 38 -22.62 0.01 23.21
N GLY A 39 -21.50 0.49 22.62
CA GLY A 39 -21.41 1.85 22.08
C GLY A 39 -20.05 2.17 21.47
N ILE A 40 -20.06 3.22 20.67
CA ILE A 40 -18.88 3.74 19.97
C ILE A 40 -18.69 5.20 20.40
N ILE A 41 -17.49 5.52 20.88
CA ILE A 41 -17.10 6.88 21.26
C ILE A 41 -16.04 7.33 20.27
N VAL A 42 -16.34 8.34 19.48
CA VAL A 42 -15.45 8.90 18.47
C VAL A 42 -14.83 10.21 18.97
N GLU A 43 -13.56 10.42 18.71
CA GLU A 43 -12.88 11.70 18.91
C GLU A 43 -13.59 12.75 18.03
N PRO A 44 -14.12 13.86 18.61
CA PRO A 44 -15.12 14.69 17.94
C PRO A 44 -14.56 15.66 16.89
N ASP A 45 -13.28 16.03 16.98
CA ASP A 45 -12.70 17.10 16.16
C ASP A 45 -12.24 16.58 14.79
N TYR A 46 -11.55 15.44 14.78
CA TYR A 46 -10.98 14.85 13.57
C TYR A 46 -11.64 13.53 13.16
N GLY A 47 -12.31 12.85 14.11
CA GLY A 47 -12.97 11.58 13.86
C GLY A 47 -12.01 10.47 13.40
N TYR A 48 -10.75 10.53 13.86
CA TYR A 48 -9.71 9.60 13.44
C TYR A 48 -9.47 8.47 14.45
N ILE A 49 -9.98 8.63 15.67
CA ILE A 49 -9.89 7.62 16.74
C ILE A 49 -11.29 7.31 17.24
N ALA A 50 -11.58 6.02 17.44
CA ALA A 50 -12.78 5.57 18.09
C ALA A 50 -12.48 4.51 19.15
N ASN A 51 -13.25 4.56 20.25
CA ASN A 51 -13.27 3.53 21.28
C ASN A 51 -14.57 2.73 21.15
N ILE A 52 -14.46 1.48 20.75
CA ILE A 52 -15.56 0.52 20.62
C ILE A 52 -15.70 -0.21 21.95
N ARG A 53 -16.84 -0.08 22.62
CA ARG A 53 -17.13 -0.73 23.89
C ARG A 53 -18.07 -1.90 23.68
N TYR A 54 -17.70 -3.06 24.21
CA TYR A 54 -18.51 -4.27 24.15
C TYR A 54 -19.34 -4.45 25.43
N LYS A 55 -20.46 -5.15 25.33
CA LYS A 55 -21.33 -5.52 26.47
C LYS A 55 -20.61 -6.32 27.55
N THR A 56 -19.52 -7.00 27.21
CA THR A 56 -18.63 -7.71 28.14
C THR A 56 -17.82 -6.76 29.04
N GLY A 57 -17.78 -5.45 28.74
CA GLY A 57 -16.92 -4.47 29.38
C GLY A 57 -15.55 -4.31 28.73
N GLU A 58 -15.20 -5.16 27.77
CA GLU A 58 -14.01 -5.00 26.96
C GLU A 58 -14.14 -3.83 26.00
N HIS A 59 -13.01 -3.31 25.53
CA HIS A 59 -13.00 -2.25 24.55
C HIS A 59 -11.87 -2.40 23.53
N ARG A 60 -12.07 -1.85 22.34
CA ARG A 60 -11.08 -1.84 21.26
C ARG A 60 -10.92 -0.43 20.73
N ILE A 61 -9.67 -0.02 20.53
CA ILE A 61 -9.37 1.26 19.90
C ILE A 61 -9.19 1.05 18.40
N VAL A 62 -9.87 1.89 17.62
CA VAL A 62 -9.69 2.02 16.17
C VAL A 62 -8.89 3.29 15.91
N TYR A 63 -7.87 3.19 15.06
CA TYR A 63 -7.05 4.32 14.66
C TYR A 63 -7.06 4.46 13.14
N GLY A 64 -7.83 5.41 12.64
CA GLY A 64 -8.03 5.62 11.20
C GLY A 64 -8.68 4.41 10.53
N HIS A 65 -7.93 3.68 9.74
CA HIS A 65 -8.36 2.45 9.07
C HIS A 65 -7.75 1.17 9.68
N ASP A 66 -7.01 1.32 10.77
CA ASP A 66 -6.47 0.21 11.54
C ASP A 66 -7.53 -0.30 12.53
N PRO A 67 -7.99 -1.56 12.37
CA PRO A 67 -8.98 -2.16 13.26
C PRO A 67 -8.42 -2.57 14.63
N GLY A 68 -7.11 -2.38 14.89
CA GLY A 68 -6.45 -2.75 16.14
C GLY A 68 -6.38 -4.27 16.38
N LEU A 69 -6.21 -5.06 15.34
CA LEU A 69 -6.22 -6.53 15.41
C LEU A 69 -4.85 -7.17 15.48
N ASN A 70 -3.84 -6.50 14.95
CA ASN A 70 -2.48 -6.99 14.89
C ASN A 70 -1.67 -6.62 16.12
N HIS A 71 -0.61 -7.39 16.38
CA HIS A 71 0.38 -7.01 17.39
C HIS A 71 1.27 -5.88 16.87
N GLY A 72 1.51 -4.86 17.69
CA GLY A 72 2.32 -3.70 17.31
C GLY A 72 3.74 -4.05 16.84
N SER A 73 4.37 -5.11 17.40
CA SER A 73 5.68 -5.60 16.93
C SER A 73 5.63 -6.18 15.51
N SER A 74 4.56 -6.90 15.17
CA SER A 74 4.34 -7.44 13.83
C SER A 74 4.09 -6.33 12.81
N GLU A 75 3.31 -5.34 13.20
CA GLU A 75 3.06 -4.15 12.36
C GLU A 75 4.33 -3.35 12.09
N GLU A 76 5.14 -3.11 13.13
CA GLU A 76 6.41 -2.39 12.97
C GLU A 76 7.41 -3.16 12.11
N LEU A 77 7.44 -4.50 12.23
CA LEU A 77 8.32 -5.33 11.42
C LEU A 77 8.00 -5.23 9.94
N VAL A 78 6.73 -5.39 9.55
CA VAL A 78 6.36 -5.40 8.12
C VAL A 78 6.38 -4.02 7.46
N LYS A 79 6.45 -2.93 8.23
CA LYS A 79 6.73 -1.59 7.70
C LYS A 79 8.14 -1.46 7.12
N ASP A 80 9.06 -2.32 7.55
CA ASP A 80 10.43 -2.38 7.08
C ASP A 80 10.55 -3.47 6.00
N LYS A 81 10.75 -3.04 4.76
CA LYS A 81 10.75 -3.94 3.59
C LYS A 81 11.95 -4.88 3.59
N GLY A 82 13.11 -4.42 4.06
CA GLY A 82 14.31 -5.22 4.16
C GLY A 82 14.15 -6.36 5.14
N TYR A 83 13.74 -6.07 6.37
CA TYR A 83 13.51 -7.11 7.38
C TYR A 83 12.35 -8.03 7.01
N THR A 84 11.29 -7.52 6.40
CA THR A 84 10.19 -8.35 5.90
C THR A 84 10.69 -9.38 4.89
N LYS A 85 11.49 -8.96 3.90
CA LYS A 85 12.04 -9.86 2.89
C LYS A 85 13.07 -10.83 3.45
N PHE A 86 13.86 -10.39 4.43
CA PHE A 86 14.75 -11.30 5.14
C PHE A 86 13.97 -12.47 5.74
N ILE A 87 12.88 -12.22 6.46
CA ILE A 87 12.05 -13.25 7.06
C ILE A 87 11.38 -14.14 5.98
N LEU A 88 10.80 -13.55 4.94
CA LEU A 88 10.17 -14.31 3.85
C LEU A 88 11.17 -15.28 3.20
N ARG A 89 12.39 -14.83 2.90
CA ARG A 89 13.46 -15.68 2.34
C ARG A 89 13.87 -16.81 3.28
N GLN A 90 13.87 -16.61 4.60
CA GLN A 90 14.13 -17.67 5.59
C GLN A 90 13.09 -18.79 5.52
N HIS A 91 11.86 -18.46 5.09
CA HIS A 91 10.77 -19.42 4.87
C HIS A 91 10.68 -19.93 3.41
N GLY A 92 11.67 -19.63 2.56
CA GLY A 92 11.69 -20.09 1.16
C GLY A 92 10.68 -19.38 0.25
N ILE A 93 10.15 -18.23 0.67
CA ILE A 93 9.21 -17.42 -0.11
C ILE A 93 9.97 -16.48 -1.03
N ASN A 94 9.65 -16.51 -2.32
CA ASN A 94 10.28 -15.67 -3.32
C ASN A 94 9.95 -14.19 -3.11
N CYS A 95 11.00 -13.37 -3.08
CA CYS A 95 10.95 -11.91 -3.04
C CYS A 95 11.84 -11.33 -4.14
N PRO A 96 11.61 -10.10 -4.60
CA PRO A 96 12.53 -9.44 -5.52
C PRO A 96 13.96 -9.48 -5.00
N ARG A 97 14.93 -9.75 -5.89
CA ARG A 97 16.34 -9.59 -5.54
C ARG A 97 16.58 -8.12 -5.25
N GLY A 98 17.39 -7.85 -4.25
CA GLY A 98 17.67 -6.48 -3.88
C GLY A 98 18.37 -6.40 -2.54
N ASP A 99 18.92 -5.22 -2.27
CA ASP A 99 19.63 -4.93 -1.03
C ASP A 99 19.40 -3.50 -0.57
N GLU A 100 19.73 -3.23 0.68
CA GLU A 100 19.53 -1.96 1.37
C GLU A 100 20.81 -1.17 1.49
N PHE A 101 20.73 0.14 1.23
CA PHE A 101 21.85 1.06 1.26
C PHE A 101 21.51 2.25 2.15
N LEU A 102 22.41 2.55 3.10
CA LEU A 102 22.26 3.71 3.96
C LEU A 102 22.51 5.00 3.16
N LEU A 103 21.64 6.00 3.33
CA LEU A 103 21.91 7.32 2.76
C LEU A 103 23.11 7.96 3.49
N PRO A 104 23.89 8.82 2.81
CA PRO A 104 25.14 9.36 3.33
C PRO A 104 25.00 9.98 4.72
N TRP A 105 24.01 10.85 4.91
CA TRP A 105 23.78 11.53 6.19
C TRP A 105 23.53 10.57 7.35
N TRP A 106 22.86 9.43 7.07
CA TRP A 106 22.57 8.44 8.12
C TRP A 106 23.77 7.53 8.37
N ALA A 107 24.49 7.13 7.33
CA ALA A 107 25.75 6.40 7.45
C ALA A 107 26.77 7.17 8.29
N ASP A 108 26.93 8.48 8.05
CA ASP A 108 27.82 9.36 8.82
C ASP A 108 27.35 9.52 10.26
N THR A 109 26.04 9.61 10.50
CA THR A 109 25.47 9.63 11.84
C THR A 109 25.82 8.35 12.61
N LEU A 110 25.73 7.18 11.97
CA LEU A 110 26.08 5.90 12.62
C LEU A 110 27.60 5.79 12.87
N ARG A 111 28.43 6.18 11.89
CA ARG A 111 29.90 6.15 12.01
C ARG A 111 30.41 7.06 13.13
N SER A 112 29.77 8.21 13.35
CA SER A 112 30.13 9.18 14.39
C SER A 112 29.55 8.88 15.77
N SER A 113 28.68 7.87 15.89
CA SER A 113 28.06 7.49 17.15
C SER A 113 28.91 6.49 17.95
N ASP A 114 28.58 6.30 19.25
CA ASP A 114 29.17 5.26 20.11
C ASP A 114 28.89 3.82 19.57
N ARG A 115 28.18 3.70 18.47
CA ARG A 115 27.89 2.43 17.78
C ARG A 115 28.92 2.04 16.74
N GLN A 116 30.13 2.51 16.83
CA GLN A 116 31.27 2.21 15.93
C GLN A 116 31.48 0.72 15.64
N LYS A 117 31.05 -0.16 16.55
CA LYS A 117 31.10 -1.62 16.33
C LYS A 117 30.31 -2.13 15.10
N TYR A 118 29.44 -1.29 14.51
CA TYR A 118 28.68 -1.64 13.31
C TYR A 118 29.30 -1.10 12.03
N ASN A 119 30.41 -0.34 12.10
CA ASN A 119 31.02 0.31 10.93
C ASN A 119 31.41 -0.68 9.83
N ASP A 120 31.85 -1.89 10.19
CA ASP A 120 32.25 -2.94 9.26
C ASP A 120 31.07 -3.53 8.46
N PHE A 121 29.82 -3.23 8.86
CA PHE A 121 28.60 -3.72 8.23
C PHE A 121 27.80 -2.61 7.53
N ILE A 122 28.32 -1.38 7.52
CA ILE A 122 27.66 -0.25 6.87
C ILE A 122 27.84 -0.38 5.36
N GLN A 123 26.74 -0.68 4.65
CA GLN A 123 26.61 -0.57 3.22
C GLN A 123 25.88 0.73 2.90
N ASP A 124 26.54 1.64 2.21
CA ASP A 124 25.97 2.93 1.86
C ASP A 124 25.73 3.08 0.34
N THR A 125 25.05 4.15 -0.05
CA THR A 125 24.63 4.36 -1.44
C THR A 125 25.76 4.46 -2.44
N SER A 126 27.02 4.67 -2.03
CA SER A 126 28.17 4.62 -2.94
C SER A 126 28.39 3.24 -3.55
N GLN A 127 27.87 2.20 -2.90
CA GLN A 127 28.00 0.80 -3.33
C GLN A 127 26.82 0.35 -4.19
N ALA A 128 25.73 1.13 -4.26
CA ALA A 128 24.48 0.73 -4.93
C ALA A 128 24.67 0.43 -6.42
N GLN A 129 25.43 1.27 -7.15
CA GLN A 129 25.70 1.03 -8.58
C GLN A 129 26.50 -0.26 -8.78
N GLY A 130 27.55 -0.48 -7.99
CA GLY A 130 28.35 -1.71 -8.07
C GLY A 130 27.54 -2.97 -7.78
N TYR A 131 26.58 -2.89 -6.85
CA TYR A 131 25.64 -3.97 -6.58
C TYR A 131 24.73 -4.26 -7.78
N ILE A 132 24.17 -3.22 -8.41
CA ILE A 132 23.33 -3.39 -9.62
C ILE A 132 24.13 -4.06 -10.72
N ASP A 133 25.37 -3.61 -10.99
CA ASP A 133 26.24 -4.14 -12.06
C ASP A 133 26.58 -5.62 -11.87
N GLN A 134 26.63 -6.09 -10.62
CA GLN A 134 26.97 -7.47 -10.28
C GLN A 134 25.75 -8.40 -10.22
N GLU A 135 24.63 -7.94 -9.67
CA GLU A 135 23.53 -8.81 -9.25
C GLU A 135 22.27 -8.66 -10.12
N MET A 136 22.12 -7.56 -10.89
CA MET A 136 20.91 -7.29 -11.65
C MET A 136 21.16 -6.43 -12.89
N THR A 137 20.11 -6.07 -13.60
CA THR A 137 20.16 -5.16 -14.75
C THR A 137 19.05 -4.12 -14.65
N TYR A 138 19.28 -2.94 -15.20
CA TYR A 138 18.24 -1.94 -15.34
C TYR A 138 17.09 -2.43 -16.22
N PRO A 139 15.82 -2.02 -15.96
CA PRO A 139 15.43 -1.11 -14.91
C PRO A 139 15.35 -1.78 -13.53
N VAL A 140 15.67 -1.00 -12.48
CA VAL A 140 15.53 -1.40 -11.08
C VAL A 140 14.49 -0.51 -10.38
N TYR A 141 13.95 -0.95 -9.24
CA TYR A 141 13.17 -0.09 -8.36
C TYR A 141 14.01 0.39 -7.20
N VAL A 142 13.95 1.69 -6.94
CA VAL A 142 14.57 2.34 -5.78
C VAL A 142 13.47 2.93 -4.91
N LYS A 143 13.47 2.62 -3.62
CA LYS A 143 12.41 3.05 -2.70
C LYS A 143 12.94 3.18 -1.27
N PRO A 144 12.34 4.03 -0.43
CA PRO A 144 12.63 4.00 1.00
C PRO A 144 12.32 2.60 1.57
N SER A 145 13.22 2.06 2.42
CA SER A 145 12.98 0.77 3.08
C SER A 145 11.72 0.82 3.96
N ARG A 146 11.47 1.97 4.58
CA ARG A 146 10.23 2.26 5.34
C ARG A 146 9.39 3.30 4.61
N GLY A 147 8.13 3.02 4.44
CA GLY A 147 7.17 3.89 3.77
C GLY A 147 5.96 3.12 3.28
N SER A 148 4.95 3.82 2.79
CA SER A 148 3.69 3.24 2.33
C SER A 148 3.12 4.00 1.13
N GLN A 149 2.07 3.49 0.52
CA GLN A 149 1.31 4.11 -0.58
C GLN A 149 2.12 4.41 -1.85
N GLY A 150 3.30 3.80 -2.02
CA GLY A 150 4.17 4.03 -3.18
C GLY A 150 4.93 5.35 -3.14
N VAL A 151 4.92 6.06 -2.00
CA VAL A 151 5.70 7.31 -1.84
C VAL A 151 7.18 6.99 -1.95
N GLY A 152 7.89 7.72 -2.81
CA GLY A 152 9.32 7.54 -3.07
C GLY A 152 9.67 6.29 -3.89
N VAL A 153 8.69 5.53 -4.41
CA VAL A 153 8.97 4.38 -5.28
C VAL A 153 9.27 4.87 -6.69
N THR A 154 10.51 4.71 -7.12
CA THR A 154 10.99 5.15 -8.44
C THR A 154 11.50 3.97 -9.24
N LYS A 155 11.05 3.83 -10.49
CA LYS A 155 11.63 2.92 -11.47
C LYS A 155 12.77 3.65 -12.18
N VAL A 156 13.97 3.15 -11.98
CA VAL A 156 15.23 3.73 -12.44
C VAL A 156 15.75 2.92 -13.61
N HIS A 157 16.10 3.58 -14.70
CA HIS A 157 16.50 2.95 -15.96
C HIS A 157 17.97 3.12 -16.29
N THR A 158 18.65 4.07 -15.63
CA THR A 158 20.06 4.40 -15.90
C THR A 158 20.80 4.70 -14.59
N PRO A 159 22.15 4.61 -14.59
CA PRO A 159 22.97 5.06 -13.46
C PRO A 159 22.71 6.52 -13.04
N ASP A 160 22.49 7.40 -14.01
CA ASP A 160 22.21 8.81 -13.73
C ASP A 160 20.87 8.97 -12.98
N GLU A 161 19.82 8.26 -13.40
CA GLU A 161 18.53 8.24 -12.68
C GLU A 161 18.66 7.64 -11.27
N LEU A 162 19.57 6.68 -11.06
CA LEU A 162 19.87 6.15 -9.74
C LEU A 162 20.48 7.25 -8.85
N ALA A 163 21.48 7.96 -9.34
CA ALA A 163 22.15 9.03 -8.61
C ALA A 163 21.16 10.13 -8.23
N GLU A 164 20.35 10.62 -9.17
CA GLU A 164 19.30 11.63 -8.93
C GLU A 164 18.31 11.18 -7.86
N THR A 165 17.87 9.90 -7.92
CA THR A 165 16.91 9.37 -6.96
C THR A 165 17.50 9.28 -5.55
N LEU A 166 18.75 8.82 -5.42
CA LEU A 166 19.43 8.72 -4.14
C LEU A 166 19.76 10.09 -3.56
N GLU A 167 20.09 11.08 -4.39
CA GLU A 167 20.29 12.48 -3.96
C GLU A 167 18.97 13.05 -3.39
N SER A 168 17.85 12.88 -4.09
CA SER A 168 16.52 13.29 -3.59
C SER A 168 16.20 12.63 -2.23
N PHE A 169 16.51 11.34 -2.06
CA PHE A 169 16.31 10.66 -0.80
C PHE A 169 17.19 11.21 0.34
N ASP A 170 18.41 11.60 0.03
CA ASP A 170 19.30 12.22 1.01
C ASP A 170 18.77 13.59 1.47
N GLU A 171 18.30 14.42 0.54
CA GLU A 171 17.64 15.69 0.84
C GLU A 171 16.37 15.53 1.67
N GLU A 172 15.54 14.52 1.37
CA GLU A 172 14.32 14.18 2.11
C GLU A 172 14.58 13.48 3.46
N ARG A 173 15.84 13.26 3.80
CA ARG A 173 16.25 12.59 5.04
C ARG A 173 15.74 11.14 5.16
N VAL A 174 15.61 10.45 4.04
CA VAL A 174 15.43 9.00 4.03
C VAL A 174 16.68 8.35 4.65
N LYS A 175 16.51 7.36 5.51
CA LYS A 175 17.63 6.69 6.19
C LYS A 175 18.22 5.57 5.34
N VAL A 176 17.38 4.77 4.73
CA VAL A 176 17.74 3.54 4.01
C VAL A 176 16.99 3.48 2.71
N ALA A 177 17.72 3.36 1.60
CA ALA A 177 17.18 3.07 0.28
C ALA A 177 17.24 1.56 0.02
N LEU A 178 16.15 0.98 -0.45
CA LEU A 178 16.07 -0.39 -0.95
C LEU A 178 16.14 -0.34 -2.47
N VAL A 179 17.13 -1.03 -3.05
CA VAL A 179 17.30 -1.20 -4.51
C VAL A 179 16.91 -2.61 -4.89
N GLU A 180 15.98 -2.77 -5.83
CA GLU A 180 15.40 -4.06 -6.20
C GLU A 180 15.29 -4.24 -7.71
N GLU A 181 15.34 -5.49 -8.16
CA GLU A 181 15.09 -5.84 -9.55
C GLU A 181 13.69 -5.39 -10.04
N GLY A 182 13.62 -5.00 -11.30
CA GLY A 182 12.36 -4.62 -11.95
C GLY A 182 11.57 -5.84 -12.40
N LEU A 183 10.49 -6.17 -11.71
CA LEU A 183 9.62 -7.28 -12.10
C LEU A 183 8.74 -6.90 -13.30
N GLN A 184 8.62 -7.83 -14.27
CA GLN A 184 7.79 -7.67 -15.48
C GLN A 184 6.54 -8.57 -15.37
N MET A 185 5.83 -8.49 -14.24
CA MET A 185 4.67 -9.32 -13.93
C MET A 185 3.50 -8.44 -13.46
N PRO A 186 2.26 -8.86 -13.69
CA PRO A 186 1.10 -8.24 -13.07
C PRO A 186 1.21 -8.19 -11.54
N ASP A 187 0.62 -7.17 -10.94
CA ASP A 187 0.66 -6.87 -9.52
C ASP A 187 -0.71 -7.14 -8.89
N TYR A 188 -0.74 -7.94 -7.85
CA TYR A 188 -1.94 -8.37 -7.15
C TYR A 188 -1.90 -7.99 -5.68
N ARG A 189 -3.05 -7.60 -5.14
CA ARG A 189 -3.26 -7.47 -3.70
C ARG A 189 -4.14 -8.61 -3.20
N LEU A 190 -3.64 -9.36 -2.24
CA LEU A 190 -4.36 -10.42 -1.54
C LEU A 190 -4.61 -9.96 -0.11
N LEU A 191 -5.87 -9.87 0.30
CA LEU A 191 -6.27 -9.47 1.64
C LEU A 191 -6.61 -10.70 2.48
N VAL A 192 -5.89 -10.89 3.57
CA VAL A 192 -6.09 -11.99 4.52
C VAL A 192 -6.68 -11.46 5.83
N PHE A 193 -7.67 -12.16 6.36
CA PHE A 193 -8.21 -11.96 7.69
C PHE A 193 -8.34 -13.31 8.42
N ASP A 194 -7.76 -13.40 9.62
CA ASP A 194 -7.73 -14.61 10.45
C ASP A 194 -7.38 -15.90 9.66
N GLY A 195 -6.38 -15.79 8.78
CA GLY A 195 -5.92 -16.90 7.95
C GLY A 195 -6.84 -17.24 6.77
N GLU A 196 -7.82 -16.42 6.43
CA GLU A 196 -8.71 -16.57 5.28
C GLU A 196 -8.44 -15.50 4.24
N LEU A 197 -8.33 -15.87 2.95
CA LEU A 197 -8.30 -14.92 1.85
C LEU A 197 -9.72 -14.35 1.68
N VAL A 198 -9.90 -13.08 2.03
CA VAL A 198 -11.21 -12.42 2.01
C VAL A 198 -11.42 -11.52 0.81
N ASN A 199 -10.34 -11.10 0.16
CA ASN A 199 -10.40 -10.30 -1.06
C ASN A 199 -9.10 -10.44 -1.86
N ALA A 200 -9.20 -10.43 -3.20
CA ALA A 200 -8.05 -10.42 -4.09
C ALA A 200 -8.37 -9.64 -5.37
N TYR A 201 -7.43 -8.80 -5.79
CA TYR A 201 -7.57 -8.02 -7.03
C TYR A 201 -6.21 -7.75 -7.69
N GLU A 202 -6.23 -7.68 -9.01
CA GLU A 202 -5.12 -7.18 -9.83
C GLU A 202 -5.08 -5.66 -9.73
N ARG A 203 -3.92 -5.09 -9.52
CA ARG A 203 -3.69 -3.64 -9.57
C ARG A 203 -3.15 -3.26 -10.94
N GLN A 204 -3.98 -2.61 -11.73
CA GLN A 204 -3.58 -2.11 -13.04
C GLN A 204 -3.09 -0.66 -12.91
N PRO A 205 -1.94 -0.29 -13.51
CA PRO A 205 -1.42 1.07 -13.43
C PRO A 205 -2.36 2.07 -14.11
N LEU A 206 -2.28 3.33 -13.67
CA LEU A 206 -3.02 4.43 -14.31
C LEU A 206 -2.75 4.43 -15.80
N SER A 207 -3.80 4.39 -16.59
CA SER A 207 -3.74 4.39 -18.05
C SER A 207 -4.92 5.15 -18.66
N ILE A 208 -4.74 5.61 -19.89
CA ILE A 208 -5.76 6.21 -20.75
C ILE A 208 -5.87 5.42 -22.03
N THR A 209 -7.00 5.58 -22.72
CA THR A 209 -7.21 5.03 -24.08
C THR A 209 -7.42 6.22 -25.03
N GLY A 210 -6.66 6.27 -26.10
CA GLY A 210 -6.77 7.28 -27.13
C GLY A 210 -8.10 7.18 -27.88
N ASP A 211 -8.65 8.30 -28.29
CA ASP A 211 -9.85 8.41 -29.09
C ASP A 211 -9.60 8.97 -30.50
N GLY A 212 -8.34 9.27 -30.80
CA GLY A 212 -7.92 9.85 -32.08
C GLY A 212 -8.25 11.33 -32.24
N LEU A 213 -8.72 12.00 -31.19
CA LEU A 213 -9.22 13.38 -31.22
C LEU A 213 -8.56 14.28 -30.17
N HIS A 214 -8.49 13.80 -28.92
CA HIS A 214 -7.99 14.57 -27.78
C HIS A 214 -6.52 14.31 -27.53
N THR A 215 -5.86 15.32 -26.99
CA THR A 215 -4.48 15.22 -26.52
C THR A 215 -4.40 14.29 -25.31
N ILE A 216 -3.21 13.74 -25.07
CA ILE A 216 -2.93 12.94 -23.88
C ILE A 216 -3.27 13.73 -22.61
N GLU A 217 -2.98 15.05 -22.56
CA GLU A 217 -3.33 15.91 -21.42
C GLU A 217 -4.83 15.99 -21.17
N GLU A 218 -5.64 16.18 -22.21
CA GLU A 218 -7.09 16.22 -22.10
C GLU A 218 -7.66 14.88 -21.61
N LEU A 219 -7.13 13.76 -22.11
CA LEU A 219 -7.53 12.42 -21.66
C LEU A 219 -7.12 12.15 -20.20
N VAL A 220 -5.94 12.62 -19.76
CA VAL A 220 -5.50 12.54 -18.35
C VAL A 220 -6.43 13.36 -17.46
N ASN A 221 -6.79 14.57 -17.85
CA ASN A 221 -7.71 15.42 -17.09
C ASN A 221 -9.11 14.80 -17.00
N THR A 222 -9.61 14.25 -18.10
CA THR A 222 -10.88 13.51 -18.14
C THR A 222 -10.83 12.31 -17.18
N ARG A 223 -9.74 11.55 -17.21
CA ARG A 223 -9.56 10.40 -16.31
C ARG A 223 -9.49 10.83 -14.84
N HIS A 224 -8.82 11.92 -14.54
CA HIS A 224 -8.77 12.50 -13.18
C HIS A 224 -10.17 12.88 -12.68
N THR A 225 -10.95 13.58 -13.50
CA THR A 225 -12.34 13.95 -13.17
C THR A 225 -13.18 12.71 -12.86
N GLN A 226 -13.10 11.66 -13.67
CA GLN A 226 -13.80 10.38 -13.41
C GLN A 226 -13.41 9.75 -12.08
N LEU A 227 -12.13 9.80 -11.72
CA LEU A 227 -11.65 9.27 -10.44
C LEU A 227 -12.21 10.07 -9.25
N LEU A 228 -12.25 11.40 -9.36
CA LEU A 228 -12.85 12.27 -8.33
C LEU A 228 -14.36 12.02 -8.18
N GLU A 229 -15.10 11.85 -9.28
CA GLU A 229 -16.53 11.51 -9.26
C GLU A 229 -16.80 10.16 -8.59
N GLN A 230 -15.85 9.23 -8.65
CA GLN A 230 -15.88 7.96 -7.93
C GLN A 230 -15.50 8.09 -6.45
N GLY A 231 -15.30 9.30 -5.92
CA GLY A 231 -14.85 9.54 -4.55
C GLY A 231 -13.38 9.16 -4.29
N ARG A 232 -12.58 9.01 -5.37
CA ARG A 232 -11.16 8.69 -5.31
C ARG A 232 -10.34 9.98 -5.39
N ASP A 233 -9.88 10.44 -4.25
CA ASP A 233 -9.04 11.64 -4.13
C ASP A 233 -7.60 11.32 -4.58
N ILE A 234 -7.32 11.55 -5.86
CA ILE A 234 -6.01 11.33 -6.48
C ILE A 234 -5.33 12.67 -6.71
N HIS A 235 -4.19 12.88 -6.07
CA HIS A 235 -3.36 14.07 -6.27
C HIS A 235 -2.61 14.00 -7.62
N MET A 236 -3.30 14.27 -8.72
CA MET A 236 -2.75 14.18 -10.09
C MET A 236 -1.53 15.09 -10.29
N GLU A 237 -1.49 16.24 -9.62
CA GLU A 237 -0.34 17.16 -9.68
C GLU A 237 0.97 16.51 -9.25
N ARG A 238 0.92 15.63 -8.25
CA ARG A 238 2.08 14.85 -7.79
C ARG A 238 2.51 13.78 -8.78
N GLN A 239 1.57 13.29 -9.59
CA GLN A 239 1.84 12.26 -10.59
C GLN A 239 2.37 12.85 -11.92
N ARG A 240 2.09 14.13 -12.19
CA ARG A 240 2.40 14.76 -13.47
C ARG A 240 3.87 14.64 -13.88
N PRO A 241 4.87 14.91 -13.05
CA PRO A 241 6.28 14.75 -13.44
C PRO A 241 6.64 13.30 -13.80
N LEU A 242 6.05 12.32 -13.10
CA LEU A 242 6.27 10.90 -13.39
C LEU A 242 5.63 10.49 -14.71
N ILE A 243 4.43 11.03 -15.00
CA ILE A 243 3.72 10.82 -16.27
C ILE A 243 4.56 11.38 -17.43
N GLU A 244 5.03 12.63 -17.34
CA GLU A 244 5.86 13.28 -18.36
C GLU A 244 7.17 12.52 -18.59
N LYS A 245 7.86 12.11 -17.52
CA LYS A 245 9.08 11.29 -17.59
C LYS A 245 8.81 9.97 -18.31
N ARG A 246 7.70 9.30 -17.98
CA ARG A 246 7.32 8.06 -18.63
C ARG A 246 6.96 8.24 -20.09
N LEU A 247 6.13 9.21 -20.44
CA LEU A 247 5.76 9.50 -21.84
C LEU A 247 6.99 9.78 -22.68
N GLY A 248 7.93 10.58 -22.16
CA GLY A 248 9.18 10.92 -22.85
C GLY A 248 10.02 9.69 -23.20
N ARG A 249 10.02 8.63 -22.39
CA ARG A 249 10.71 7.36 -22.71
C ARG A 249 10.14 6.64 -23.92
N TYR A 250 8.86 6.90 -24.24
CA TYR A 250 8.18 6.32 -25.41
C TYR A 250 8.05 7.31 -26.57
N GLY A 251 8.73 8.46 -26.49
CA GLY A 251 8.69 9.51 -27.50
C GLY A 251 7.35 10.23 -27.56
N LEU A 252 6.57 10.21 -26.48
CA LEU A 252 5.28 10.87 -26.37
C LEU A 252 5.38 12.12 -25.48
N GLN A 253 4.50 13.09 -25.75
CA GLN A 253 4.33 14.29 -24.96
C GLN A 253 2.84 14.48 -24.61
N LEU A 254 2.55 15.28 -23.59
CA LEU A 254 1.18 15.57 -23.16
C LEU A 254 0.34 16.25 -24.25
N CYS A 255 0.96 17.00 -25.15
CA CYS A 255 0.30 17.68 -26.28
C CYS A 255 0.01 16.75 -27.47
N ASP A 256 0.54 15.52 -27.49
CA ASP A 256 0.29 14.60 -28.60
C ASP A 256 -1.16 14.06 -28.56
N ILE A 257 -1.72 13.83 -29.74
CA ILE A 257 -3.03 13.18 -29.88
C ILE A 257 -2.81 11.66 -29.84
N ALA A 258 -3.43 11.00 -28.86
CA ALA A 258 -3.39 9.54 -28.76
C ALA A 258 -4.22 8.91 -29.88
N ALA A 259 -3.65 7.92 -30.58
CA ALA A 259 -4.39 7.23 -31.65
C ALA A 259 -5.62 6.50 -31.08
N LEU A 260 -6.63 6.31 -31.94
CA LEU A 260 -7.85 5.59 -31.57
C LEU A 260 -7.50 4.20 -31.02
N ASP A 261 -8.09 3.85 -29.89
CA ASP A 261 -7.89 2.58 -29.14
C ASP A 261 -6.46 2.34 -28.64
N GLN A 262 -5.56 3.32 -28.78
CA GLN A 262 -4.23 3.23 -28.23
C GLN A 262 -4.27 3.30 -26.68
N ARG A 263 -3.94 2.20 -26.02
CA ARG A 263 -3.78 2.21 -24.56
C ARG A 263 -2.40 2.76 -24.20
N ILE A 264 -2.38 3.82 -23.41
CA ILE A 264 -1.16 4.48 -22.91
C ILE A 264 -1.14 4.33 -21.38
N GLN A 265 -0.15 3.61 -20.89
CA GLN A 265 0.11 3.51 -19.46
C GLN A 265 0.86 4.77 -19.01
N LEU A 266 0.34 5.46 -18.00
CA LEU A 266 0.83 6.74 -17.53
C LEU A 266 1.86 6.64 -16.39
N LEU A 267 1.79 5.59 -15.57
CA LEU A 267 2.69 5.39 -14.43
C LEU A 267 3.32 3.99 -14.46
N ASP A 268 4.51 3.85 -13.87
CA ASP A 268 5.20 2.57 -13.71
C ASP A 268 4.72 1.79 -12.48
N ILE A 269 4.02 2.46 -11.54
CA ILE A 269 3.44 1.87 -10.34
C ILE A 269 1.95 1.64 -10.53
N SER A 270 1.43 0.59 -9.89
CA SER A 270 0.02 0.17 -9.99
C SER A 270 -0.82 0.53 -8.76
N ASN A 271 -0.31 1.39 -7.89
CA ASN A 271 -0.98 1.79 -6.66
C ASN A 271 -2.33 2.45 -6.94
N LEU A 272 -3.38 2.01 -6.24
CA LEU A 272 -4.72 2.63 -6.37
C LEU A 272 -4.72 4.10 -5.93
N SER A 273 -3.90 4.47 -4.95
CA SER A 273 -3.71 5.87 -4.51
C SER A 273 -3.07 6.77 -5.57
N ALA A 274 -2.40 6.19 -6.56
CA ALA A 274 -1.83 6.91 -7.70
C ALA A 274 -2.76 6.89 -8.94
N GLY A 275 -4.00 6.42 -8.81
CA GLY A 275 -4.98 6.36 -9.89
C GLY A 275 -5.07 5.00 -10.59
N GLY A 276 -4.34 3.98 -10.13
CA GLY A 276 -4.46 2.62 -10.64
C GLY A 276 -5.88 2.07 -10.53
N THR A 277 -6.22 1.07 -11.33
CA THR A 277 -7.55 0.45 -11.36
C THR A 277 -7.49 -0.96 -10.78
N PRO A 278 -8.34 -1.34 -9.82
CA PRO A 278 -8.44 -2.73 -9.37
C PRO A 278 -9.30 -3.53 -10.34
N LYS A 279 -8.95 -4.80 -10.50
CA LYS A 279 -9.75 -5.79 -11.20
C LYS A 279 -9.92 -6.99 -10.27
N ASP A 280 -11.14 -7.27 -9.86
CA ASP A 280 -11.46 -8.44 -9.01
C ASP A 280 -11.00 -9.74 -9.66
N ILE A 281 -10.38 -10.61 -8.88
CA ILE A 281 -9.87 -11.91 -9.32
C ILE A 281 -10.31 -13.07 -8.41
N MET A 282 -11.22 -12.83 -7.47
CA MET A 282 -11.63 -13.86 -6.49
C MET A 282 -12.09 -15.16 -7.15
N ASP A 283 -12.77 -15.08 -8.30
CA ASP A 283 -13.27 -16.24 -9.03
C ASP A 283 -12.21 -16.94 -9.89
N THR A 284 -11.06 -16.29 -10.13
CA THR A 284 -10.03 -16.78 -11.05
C THR A 284 -8.71 -17.15 -10.38
N ILE A 285 -8.50 -16.69 -9.16
CA ILE A 285 -7.27 -16.95 -8.41
C ILE A 285 -7.13 -18.44 -8.07
N HIS A 286 -5.95 -19.02 -8.38
CA HIS A 286 -5.69 -20.41 -8.00
C HIS A 286 -5.54 -20.54 -6.45
N PRO A 287 -6.10 -21.59 -5.81
CA PRO A 287 -6.08 -21.77 -4.35
C PRO A 287 -4.70 -21.70 -3.69
N ARG A 288 -3.66 -22.10 -4.40
CA ARG A 288 -2.26 -21.99 -3.95
C ARG A 288 -1.89 -20.58 -3.47
N TRP A 289 -2.39 -19.54 -4.13
CA TRP A 289 -2.05 -18.16 -3.78
C TRP A 289 -2.76 -17.71 -2.50
N ALA A 290 -3.95 -18.24 -2.27
CA ALA A 290 -4.63 -18.08 -0.99
C ALA A 290 -3.86 -18.78 0.15
N GLU A 291 -3.31 -19.98 -0.11
CA GLU A 291 -2.46 -20.72 0.82
C GLU A 291 -1.16 -19.95 1.12
N LEU A 292 -0.49 -19.42 0.10
CA LEU A 292 0.71 -18.58 0.27
C LEU A 292 0.41 -17.33 1.11
N ALA A 293 -0.68 -16.63 0.82
CA ALA A 293 -1.06 -15.44 1.58
C ALA A 293 -1.37 -15.76 3.05
N ARG A 294 -2.00 -16.91 3.31
CA ARG A 294 -2.26 -17.42 4.67
C ARG A 294 -0.96 -17.78 5.40
N GLU A 295 -0.04 -18.45 4.71
CA GLU A 295 1.28 -18.77 5.25
C GLU A 295 2.03 -17.50 5.66
N ILE A 296 2.06 -16.48 4.80
CA ILE A 296 2.67 -15.17 5.10
C ILE A 296 2.01 -14.51 6.31
N SER A 297 0.68 -14.49 6.38
CA SER A 297 -0.07 -13.99 7.53
C SER A 297 0.36 -14.68 8.84
N SER A 298 0.54 -15.99 8.80
CA SER A 298 0.99 -16.81 9.94
C SER A 298 2.44 -16.52 10.33
N ILE A 299 3.35 -16.43 9.37
CA ILE A 299 4.78 -16.12 9.60
C ILE A 299 4.94 -14.81 10.39
N PHE A 300 4.20 -13.78 10.03
CA PHE A 300 4.27 -12.47 10.68
C PHE A 300 3.30 -12.32 11.86
N ASN A 301 2.53 -13.35 12.19
CA ASN A 301 1.49 -13.29 13.22
C ASN A 301 0.55 -12.08 13.02
N LEU A 302 0.04 -11.93 11.80
CA LEU A 302 -0.89 -10.88 11.41
C LEU A 302 -2.29 -11.46 11.24
N ARG A 303 -3.27 -10.97 11.98
CA ARG A 303 -4.68 -11.32 11.81
C ARG A 303 -5.28 -10.66 10.57
N VAL A 304 -4.83 -9.45 10.28
CA VAL A 304 -5.19 -8.70 9.05
C VAL A 304 -3.91 -8.36 8.32
N CYS A 305 -3.81 -8.71 7.06
CA CYS A 305 -2.72 -8.23 6.21
C CYS A 305 -3.12 -8.18 4.73
N GLY A 306 -2.45 -7.29 4.02
CA GLY A 306 -2.44 -7.25 2.56
C GLY A 306 -1.10 -7.75 2.03
N VAL A 307 -1.11 -8.81 1.24
CA VAL A 307 0.09 -9.32 0.56
C VAL A 307 0.10 -8.77 -0.86
N ASP A 308 1.17 -8.06 -1.21
CA ASP A 308 1.42 -7.58 -2.57
C ASP A 308 2.25 -8.61 -3.31
N LEU A 309 1.67 -9.19 -4.34
CA LEU A 309 2.23 -10.31 -5.10
C LEU A 309 2.39 -9.93 -6.56
N ALA A 310 3.62 -9.94 -7.08
CA ALA A 310 3.84 -10.03 -8.51
C ALA A 310 3.70 -11.49 -8.93
N CYS A 311 2.86 -11.78 -9.92
CA CYS A 311 2.67 -13.13 -10.44
C CYS A 311 2.39 -13.08 -11.94
N LYS A 312 3.02 -13.97 -12.70
CA LYS A 312 2.87 -13.99 -14.16
C LYS A 312 1.46 -14.39 -14.60
N ASP A 313 0.89 -15.40 -13.93
CA ASP A 313 -0.49 -15.83 -14.12
C ASP A 313 -1.05 -16.35 -12.81
N ILE A 314 -1.95 -15.58 -12.22
CA ILE A 314 -2.54 -15.87 -10.91
C ILE A 314 -3.51 -17.07 -10.93
N SER A 315 -3.91 -17.54 -12.11
CA SER A 315 -4.80 -18.70 -12.28
C SER A 315 -4.05 -20.04 -12.29
N ILE A 316 -2.71 -20.02 -12.30
CA ILE A 316 -1.85 -21.21 -12.40
C ILE A 316 -1.07 -21.41 -11.09
N SER A 317 -1.01 -22.66 -10.60
CA SER A 317 -0.37 -23.02 -9.33
C SER A 317 1.15 -22.84 -9.28
N ASP A 318 1.82 -23.10 -10.37
CA ASP A 318 3.30 -23.10 -10.50
C ASP A 318 3.83 -21.93 -11.34
N SER A 319 3.03 -20.84 -11.42
CA SER A 319 3.42 -19.62 -12.08
C SER A 319 4.59 -18.92 -11.36
N ASP A 320 5.45 -18.26 -12.13
CA ASP A 320 6.49 -17.39 -11.57
C ASP A 320 5.85 -16.30 -10.70
N TYR A 321 6.40 -16.10 -9.50
CA TYR A 321 5.90 -15.10 -8.56
C TYR A 321 7.01 -14.49 -7.70
N SER A 322 6.67 -13.35 -7.09
CA SER A 322 7.52 -12.68 -6.12
C SER A 322 6.66 -11.85 -5.16
N VAL A 323 6.88 -11.98 -3.85
CA VAL A 323 6.19 -11.17 -2.83
C VAL A 323 6.88 -9.82 -2.73
N ILE A 324 6.17 -8.77 -3.14
CA ILE A 324 6.69 -7.39 -3.20
C ILE A 324 6.72 -6.77 -1.80
N GLU A 325 5.60 -6.91 -1.06
CA GLU A 325 5.37 -6.24 0.22
C GLU A 325 4.30 -6.97 1.04
N VAL A 326 4.39 -6.83 2.37
CA VAL A 326 3.35 -7.24 3.32
C VAL A 326 2.90 -6.01 4.10
N ASN A 327 1.60 -5.75 4.13
CA ASN A 327 1.01 -4.58 4.78
C ASN A 327 0.10 -5.01 5.93
N ALA A 328 0.41 -4.61 7.16
CA ALA A 328 -0.39 -4.97 8.35
C ALA A 328 -1.74 -4.24 8.40
N THR A 329 -1.81 -3.03 7.87
CA THR A 329 -3.03 -2.21 7.83
C THR A 329 -3.35 -1.82 6.39
N PRO A 330 -3.83 -2.79 5.57
CA PRO A 330 -4.08 -2.52 4.15
C PRO A 330 -5.22 -1.52 3.98
N GLY A 331 -4.93 -0.36 3.36
CA GLY A 331 -5.94 0.64 3.03
C GLY A 331 -6.95 0.08 2.01
N ALA A 332 -8.23 0.29 2.27
CA ALA A 332 -9.32 -0.25 1.45
C ALA A 332 -10.19 0.83 0.78
N LYS A 333 -10.07 2.11 1.19
CA LYS A 333 -10.90 3.21 0.69
C LYS A 333 -10.94 3.30 -0.83
N GLN A 334 -9.77 3.21 -1.49
CA GLN A 334 -9.68 3.32 -2.94
C GLN A 334 -10.32 2.14 -3.67
N PHE A 335 -10.28 0.94 -3.08
CA PHE A 335 -10.97 -0.23 -3.62
C PHE A 335 -12.49 -0.12 -3.43
N MET A 336 -12.95 0.32 -2.27
CA MET A 336 -14.38 0.53 -1.99
C MET A 336 -15.01 1.53 -2.97
N ALA A 337 -14.27 2.53 -3.41
CA ALA A 337 -14.75 3.55 -4.35
C ALA A 337 -14.83 3.08 -5.80
N THR A 338 -14.54 1.82 -6.11
CA THR A 338 -14.56 1.30 -7.49
C THR A 338 -15.91 0.69 -7.90
N GLY A 339 -16.79 0.38 -6.94
CA GLY A 339 -18.11 -0.13 -7.20
C GLY A 339 -18.90 -0.45 -5.92
N GLU A 340 -20.23 -0.57 -6.05
CA GLU A 340 -21.10 -0.89 -4.92
C GLU A 340 -20.82 -2.31 -4.37
N GLY A 341 -20.52 -3.27 -5.21
CA GLY A 341 -20.21 -4.65 -4.81
C GLY A 341 -18.92 -4.74 -3.98
N GLU A 342 -17.89 -3.99 -4.37
CA GLU A 342 -16.62 -3.88 -3.65
C GLU A 342 -16.81 -3.17 -2.31
N GLN A 343 -17.61 -2.12 -2.29
CA GLN A 343 -17.96 -1.41 -1.06
C GLN A 343 -18.68 -2.32 -0.07
N ASP A 344 -19.72 -3.04 -0.52
CA ASP A 344 -20.49 -3.95 0.32
C ASP A 344 -19.66 -5.11 0.85
N ARG A 345 -18.76 -5.67 0.02
CA ARG A 345 -17.85 -6.75 0.44
C ARG A 345 -16.96 -6.30 1.60
N LEU A 346 -16.36 -5.13 1.48
CA LEU A 346 -15.48 -4.60 2.53
C LEU A 346 -16.24 -4.11 3.75
N LYS A 347 -17.44 -3.53 3.60
CA LYS A 347 -18.31 -3.20 4.75
C LYS A 347 -18.60 -4.45 5.58
N ARG A 348 -19.04 -5.54 4.96
CA ARG A 348 -19.27 -6.81 5.65
C ARG A 348 -18.01 -7.35 6.34
N LEU A 349 -16.85 -7.23 5.67
CA LEU A 349 -15.57 -7.64 6.26
C LEU A 349 -15.23 -6.81 7.51
N PHE A 350 -15.35 -5.50 7.44
CA PHE A 350 -15.09 -4.64 8.60
C PHE A 350 -16.06 -4.90 9.74
N ILE A 351 -17.35 -5.11 9.47
CA ILE A 351 -18.34 -5.48 10.49
C ILE A 351 -17.89 -6.78 11.18
N ARG A 352 -17.51 -7.81 10.41
CA ARG A 352 -16.99 -9.08 10.94
C ARG A 352 -15.79 -8.91 11.88
N PHE A 353 -14.93 -7.92 11.66
CA PHE A 353 -13.81 -7.62 12.57
C PHE A 353 -14.24 -7.23 13.97
N PHE A 354 -15.47 -6.73 14.13
CA PHE A 354 -15.99 -6.17 15.37
C PHE A 354 -17.20 -6.92 15.95
N GLU A 355 -17.62 -8.04 15.35
CA GLU A 355 -18.73 -8.86 15.85
C GLU A 355 -18.49 -9.38 17.27
N GLN A 356 -17.23 -9.65 17.61
CA GLN A 356 -16.83 -10.19 18.91
C GLN A 356 -15.69 -9.36 19.52
N PRO A 357 -15.61 -9.24 20.85
CA PRO A 357 -14.41 -8.75 21.52
C PRO A 357 -13.22 -9.67 21.22
N GLN A 358 -12.01 -9.15 21.40
CA GLN A 358 -10.77 -9.92 21.13
C GLN A 358 -10.43 -10.88 22.24
#